data_6e04ba8684d90cb53d28e34dc1367441
#
_entry.id   6e04ba8684d90cb53d28e34dc1367441
#
_cell.length_a   1.000
_cell.length_b   1.000
_cell.length_c   1.000
_cell.angle_alpha   90.00
_cell.angle_beta   90.00
_cell.angle_gamma   90.00
#
_symmetry.space_group_name_H-M   'P 1'
#
loop_
_entity.id
_entity.type
_entity.pdbx_description
1 polymer ?
#
loop_
_entity_poly.entity_id
_entity_poly.type
_entity_poly.pdbx_seq_one_letter_code
_entity_poly.pdbx_strand_id
1 'polypeptide(L)'
;TGLTGDLAVYKTNRDLLYDGLTAMGYRCVKPAGAFYLFPQTLEPDDRAFCERAKKYDLLVVPGTDFGAPGHMRISYCVATDTIRRALPLFEKLAAEYR
;
A
#
# COMPACT_ATOMS: atom_id res chain seq x y z
N THR A 1 6.78 -24.44 -7.64
CA THR A 1 7.10 -24.50 -6.26
C THR A 1 6.22 -23.58 -5.44
N GLY A 2 6.87 -22.67 -4.76
CA GLY A 2 6.21 -21.78 -3.85
C GLY A 2 5.16 -20.88 -4.48
N LEU A 3 5.20 -20.65 -5.77
CA LEU A 3 4.26 -19.73 -6.41
C LEU A 3 2.81 -20.15 -6.22
N THR A 4 2.52 -21.43 -6.32
CA THR A 4 1.14 -21.91 -6.17
C THR A 4 0.62 -21.69 -4.75
N GLY A 5 1.44 -21.98 -3.75
CA GLY A 5 1.09 -21.73 -2.36
C GLY A 5 1.06 -20.25 -2.03
N ASP A 6 1.97 -19.50 -2.66
CA ASP A 6 2.11 -18.07 -2.42
C ASP A 6 0.92 -17.26 -2.93
N LEU A 7 0.24 -17.75 -3.98
CA LEU A 7 -0.91 -17.04 -4.51
C LEU A 7 -2.02 -16.87 -3.48
N ALA A 8 -2.26 -17.89 -2.65
CA ALA A 8 -3.26 -17.79 -1.58
C ALA A 8 -2.82 -16.78 -0.53
N VAL A 9 -1.53 -16.77 -0.19
CA VAL A 9 -0.97 -15.81 0.77
C VAL A 9 -1.11 -14.39 0.22
N TYR A 10 -0.76 -14.20 -1.05
CA TYR A 10 -0.82 -12.88 -1.67
C TYR A 10 -2.26 -12.34 -1.73
N LYS A 11 -3.22 -13.23 -1.99
CA LYS A 11 -4.62 -12.84 -1.98
C LYS A 11 -5.06 -12.38 -0.60
N THR A 12 -4.63 -13.09 0.45
CA THR A 12 -4.88 -12.70 1.84
C THR A 12 -4.24 -11.35 2.12
N ASN A 13 -2.98 -11.17 1.70
CA ASN A 13 -2.27 -9.90 1.89
C ASN A 13 -2.98 -8.76 1.20
N ARG A 14 -3.44 -8.97 -0.03
CA ARG A 14 -4.18 -7.95 -0.77
C ARG A 14 -5.41 -7.52 0.00
N ASP A 15 -6.18 -8.47 0.49
CA ASP A 15 -7.42 -8.17 1.21
C ASP A 15 -7.13 -7.45 2.54
N LEU A 16 -6.12 -7.90 3.28
CA LEU A 16 -5.72 -7.25 4.52
C LEU A 16 -5.30 -5.80 4.27
N LEU A 17 -4.47 -5.60 3.27
CA LEU A 17 -3.95 -4.28 2.96
C LEU A 17 -5.08 -3.36 2.46
N TYR A 18 -5.88 -3.85 1.55
CA TYR A 18 -7.01 -3.09 1.00
C TYR A 18 -7.99 -2.68 2.11
N ASP A 19 -8.41 -3.65 2.92
CA ASP A 19 -9.38 -3.37 3.98
C ASP A 19 -8.81 -2.44 5.03
N GLY A 20 -7.55 -2.66 5.42
CA GLY A 20 -6.90 -1.81 6.41
C GLY A 20 -6.74 -0.38 5.92
N LEU A 21 -6.26 -0.20 4.70
CA LEU A 21 -6.04 1.13 4.15
C LEU A 21 -7.36 1.88 3.97
N THR A 22 -8.39 1.21 3.46
CA THR A 22 -9.68 1.88 3.27
C THR A 22 -10.31 2.27 4.61
N ALA A 23 -10.13 1.45 5.63
CA ALA A 23 -10.62 1.77 6.97
C ALA A 23 -9.92 3.00 7.56
N MET A 24 -8.68 3.25 7.15
CA MET A 24 -7.91 4.40 7.61
C MET A 24 -8.20 5.68 6.82
N GLY A 25 -8.96 5.57 5.72
CA GLY A 25 -9.31 6.71 4.89
C GLY A 25 -8.54 6.82 3.58
N TYR A 26 -7.65 5.88 3.29
CA TYR A 26 -7.01 5.84 1.97
C TYR A 26 -8.01 5.39 0.93
N ARG A 27 -7.97 5.98 -0.24
CA ARG A 27 -8.84 5.60 -1.34
C ARG A 27 -8.10 4.69 -2.29
N CYS A 28 -8.60 3.48 -2.46
CA CYS A 28 -8.03 2.58 -3.45
C CYS A 28 -9.10 1.68 -4.02
N VAL A 29 -8.89 1.30 -5.29
CA VAL A 29 -9.74 0.35 -5.98
C VAL A 29 -9.15 -1.03 -5.77
N LYS A 30 -9.99 -2.00 -5.44
CA LYS A 30 -9.53 -3.36 -5.23
C LYS A 30 -9.05 -3.93 -6.57
N PRO A 31 -7.79 -4.34 -6.67
CA PRO A 31 -7.26 -4.80 -7.95
C PRO A 31 -7.78 -6.18 -8.31
N ALA A 32 -7.84 -6.45 -9.61
CA ALA A 32 -8.23 -7.75 -10.12
C ALA A 32 -7.02 -8.40 -10.79
N GLY A 33 -6.21 -9.12 -10.02
CA GLY A 33 -5.15 -9.95 -10.58
C GLY A 33 -3.76 -9.35 -10.67
N ALA A 34 -3.56 -8.12 -10.24
CA ALA A 34 -2.22 -7.54 -10.18
C ALA A 34 -1.56 -7.90 -8.84
N PHE A 35 -0.24 -7.66 -8.75
CA PHE A 35 0.50 -7.89 -7.51
C PHE A 35 0.72 -6.60 -6.73
N TYR A 36 0.05 -5.52 -7.13
CA TYR A 36 0.22 -4.20 -6.54
C TYR A 36 -1.13 -3.59 -6.23
N LEU A 37 -1.16 -2.82 -5.15
CA LEU A 37 -2.29 -1.96 -4.82
C LEU A 37 -1.92 -0.53 -5.18
N PHE A 38 -2.89 0.26 -5.63
CA PHE A 38 -2.66 1.64 -6.09
C PHE A 38 -3.55 2.62 -5.33
N PRO A 39 -3.30 2.83 -4.04
CA PRO A 39 -4.10 3.80 -3.28
C PRO A 39 -3.74 5.23 -3.68
N GLN A 40 -4.69 6.14 -3.51
CA GLN A 40 -4.40 7.56 -3.61
C GLN A 40 -3.52 7.98 -2.46
N THR A 41 -2.55 8.86 -2.72
CA THR A 41 -1.79 9.47 -1.65
C THR A 41 -2.67 10.50 -0.93
N LEU A 42 -2.36 10.78 0.34
CA LEU A 42 -3.16 11.69 1.14
C LEU A 42 -2.86 13.16 0.85
N GLU A 43 -1.91 13.41 -0.04
CA GLU A 43 -1.65 14.75 -0.59
C GLU A 43 -1.43 14.63 -2.09
N PRO A 44 -1.64 15.71 -2.85
CA PRO A 44 -1.49 15.65 -4.31
C PRO A 44 -0.07 15.33 -4.77
N ASP A 45 0.95 15.73 -4.00
CA ASP A 45 2.34 15.45 -4.32
C ASP A 45 2.68 14.03 -3.83
N ASP A 46 2.57 13.05 -4.72
CA ASP A 46 2.81 11.65 -4.36
C ASP A 46 4.26 11.39 -3.96
N ARG A 47 5.21 12.13 -4.52
CA ARG A 47 6.62 11.98 -4.14
C ARG A 47 6.87 12.46 -2.72
N ALA A 48 6.28 13.60 -2.35
CA ALA A 48 6.40 14.10 -0.99
C ALA A 48 5.75 13.15 0.00
N PHE A 49 4.60 12.59 -0.35
CA PHE A 49 3.93 11.60 0.48
C PHE A 49 4.81 10.36 0.68
N CYS A 50 5.40 9.85 -0.39
CA CYS A 50 6.25 8.66 -0.31
C CYS A 50 7.53 8.91 0.47
N GLU A 51 8.10 10.13 0.38
CA GLU A 51 9.23 10.50 1.22
C GLU A 51 8.86 10.49 2.71
N ARG A 52 7.69 10.99 3.02
CA ARG A 52 7.19 10.97 4.39
C ARG A 52 6.97 9.54 4.88
N ALA A 53 6.52 8.69 3.99
CA ALA A 53 6.31 7.27 4.30
C ALA A 53 7.62 6.56 4.69
N LYS A 54 8.74 6.99 4.13
CA LYS A 54 10.05 6.40 4.46
C LYS A 54 10.41 6.55 5.92
N LYS A 55 9.90 7.58 6.59
CA LYS A 55 10.15 7.76 8.03
C LYS A 55 9.62 6.59 8.84
N TYR A 56 8.64 5.90 8.32
CA TYR A 56 8.02 4.76 8.97
C TYR A 56 8.46 3.44 8.36
N ASP A 57 9.53 3.46 7.55
CA ASP A 57 10.03 2.28 6.83
C ASP A 57 9.01 1.67 5.87
N LEU A 58 8.09 2.48 5.39
CA LEU A 58 7.09 2.05 4.41
C LEU A 58 7.67 2.25 3.01
N LEU A 59 7.82 1.15 2.28
CA LEU A 59 8.37 1.18 0.92
C LEU A 59 7.24 1.25 -0.08
N VAL A 60 6.92 2.47 -0.50
CA VAL A 60 5.89 2.71 -1.52
C VAL A 60 6.49 3.50 -2.67
N VAL A 61 6.00 3.26 -3.87
CA VAL A 61 6.53 3.90 -5.07
C VAL A 61 5.58 5.02 -5.48
N PRO A 62 6.10 6.24 -5.73
CA PRO A 62 5.22 7.35 -6.19
C PRO A 62 4.59 7.03 -7.53
N GLY A 63 3.30 7.31 -7.65
CA GLY A 63 2.56 7.02 -8.87
C GLY A 63 3.07 7.80 -10.07
N THR A 64 3.62 8.99 -9.85
CA THR A 64 4.21 9.79 -10.92
C THR A 64 5.23 8.98 -11.73
N ASP A 65 5.97 8.09 -11.06
CA ASP A 65 7.02 7.31 -11.73
C ASP A 65 6.46 6.27 -12.71
N PHE A 66 5.17 5.98 -12.67
CA PHE A 66 4.55 5.05 -13.61
C PHE A 66 3.24 5.60 -14.20
N GLY A 67 3.13 6.91 -14.28
CA GLY A 67 2.01 7.55 -14.96
C GLY A 67 0.73 7.70 -14.19
N ALA A 68 0.78 7.59 -12.86
CA ALA A 68 -0.39 7.72 -12.01
C ALA A 68 -0.16 8.76 -10.90
N PRO A 69 -0.03 10.04 -11.25
CA PRO A 69 0.21 11.09 -10.24
C PRO A 69 -0.89 11.10 -9.18
N GLY A 70 -0.52 11.40 -7.95
CA GLY A 70 -1.46 11.43 -6.84
C GLY A 70 -1.79 10.05 -6.28
N HIS A 71 -1.03 9.04 -6.71
CA HIS A 71 -1.20 7.65 -6.23
C HIS A 71 0.14 7.08 -5.80
N MET A 72 0.08 5.94 -5.13
CA MET A 72 1.29 5.19 -4.77
C MET A 72 1.08 3.73 -5.17
N ARG A 73 2.18 3.00 -5.29
CA ARG A 73 2.14 1.58 -5.61
C ARG A 73 2.70 0.81 -4.44
N ILE A 74 1.95 -0.16 -3.96
CA ILE A 74 2.35 -1.00 -2.83
C ILE A 74 2.30 -2.45 -3.27
N SER A 75 3.42 -3.17 -3.13
CA SER A 75 3.44 -4.60 -3.40
C SER A 75 2.85 -5.36 -2.23
N TYR A 76 1.98 -6.34 -2.50
CA TYR A 76 1.50 -7.24 -1.47
C TYR A 76 2.08 -8.65 -1.61
N CYS A 77 3.08 -8.81 -2.48
CA CYS A 77 3.80 -10.08 -2.64
C CYS A 77 4.91 -10.18 -1.60
N VAL A 78 4.52 -10.21 -0.35
CA VAL A 78 5.43 -10.25 0.81
C VAL A 78 4.84 -11.19 1.85
N ALA A 79 5.57 -11.43 2.93
CA ALA A 79 5.02 -12.22 4.03
C ALA A 79 3.85 -11.47 4.65
N THR A 80 2.81 -12.21 5.05
CA THR A 80 1.62 -11.61 5.66
C THR A 80 1.98 -10.79 6.89
N ASP A 81 2.97 -11.23 7.65
CA ASP A 81 3.40 -10.50 8.84
C ASP A 81 3.94 -9.11 8.50
N THR A 82 4.57 -8.98 7.33
CA THR A 82 5.03 -7.68 6.84
C THR A 82 3.86 -6.73 6.64
N ILE A 83 2.75 -7.23 6.07
CA ILE A 83 1.54 -6.43 5.88
C ILE A 83 0.97 -6.00 7.24
N ARG A 84 0.87 -6.95 8.18
CA ARG A 84 0.32 -6.65 9.49
C ARG A 84 1.12 -5.61 10.25
N ARG A 85 2.44 -5.64 10.10
CA ARG A 85 3.30 -4.64 10.75
C ARG A 85 3.24 -3.29 10.06
N ALA A 86 2.97 -3.28 8.76
CA ALA A 86 2.89 -2.04 8.00
C ALA A 86 1.61 -1.26 8.30
N LEU A 87 0.50 -1.94 8.56
CA LEU A 87 -0.79 -1.28 8.74
C LEU A 87 -0.78 -0.22 9.85
N PRO A 88 -0.27 -0.48 11.07
CA PRO A 88 -0.19 0.58 12.09
C PRO A 88 0.68 1.75 11.66
N LEU A 89 1.69 1.51 10.83
CA LEU A 89 2.57 2.56 10.35
C LEU A 89 1.86 3.43 9.32
N PHE A 90 1.04 2.83 8.45
CA PHE A 90 0.17 3.59 7.55
C PHE A 90 -0.82 4.45 8.33
N GLU A 91 -1.31 3.96 9.47
CA GLU A 91 -2.21 4.74 10.32
C GLU A 91 -1.48 5.96 10.91
N LYS A 92 -0.25 5.78 11.38
CA LYS A 92 0.54 6.89 11.88
C LYS A 92 0.81 7.92 10.80
N LEU A 93 1.08 7.46 9.59
CA LEU A 93 1.30 8.35 8.45
C LEU A 93 0.02 9.11 8.13
N ALA A 94 -1.13 8.44 8.11
CA ALA A 94 -2.41 9.08 7.85
C ALA A 94 -2.73 10.16 8.90
N ALA A 95 -2.35 9.92 10.14
CA ALA A 95 -2.60 10.89 11.22
C ALA A 95 -1.90 12.23 10.97
N GLU A 96 -0.81 12.23 10.21
CA GLU A 96 -0.10 13.48 9.87
C GLU A 96 -0.92 14.37 8.94
N TYR A 97 -1.93 13.81 8.27
CA TYR A 97 -2.76 14.53 7.30
C TYR A 97 -4.17 14.84 7.82
N ARG A 98 -4.44 14.55 9.07
CA ARG A 98 -5.74 14.82 9.70
C ARG A 98 -5.76 16.12 10.46
#